data_5d3aa16a29df4aaedcbd5fb26ad90de3
#
_entry.id   5d3aa16a29df4aaedcbd5fb26ad90de3
#
_cell.length_a   1.000
_cell.length_b   1.000
_cell.length_c   1.000
_cell.angle_alpha   90.00
_cell.angle_beta   90.00
_cell.angle_gamma   90.00
#
_symmetry.space_group_name_H-M   'P 1'
#
loop_
_entity.id
_entity.type
_entity.pdbx_description
1 polymer ?
#
loop_
_entity_poly.entity_id
_entity_poly.type
_entity_poly.pdbx_seq_one_letter_code
_entity_poly.pdbx_strand_id
1 'polypeptide(L)'
;MAIVPEFLIKRIYQKGSLKKLENGASLNLKNILGPGLISGFNFVKINDVNFTAENVKFTTNGTEYKGTEVSEENPVVFRLGQSGTLIMTGQDCVVEGTNKIIIEALNPEAGVVRLNAEDILTL
;
A
#
# COMPACT_ATOMS: atom_id res chain seq x y z
N MET A 1 2.30 -22.99 2.47
CA MET A 1 1.79 -21.63 2.22
C MET A 1 1.48 -20.94 3.54
N ALA A 2 2.09 -19.82 3.76
CA ALA A 2 1.82 -19.05 4.98
C ALA A 2 0.53 -18.24 4.80
N ILE A 3 -0.40 -18.39 5.72
CA ILE A 3 -1.61 -17.58 5.74
C ILE A 3 -1.45 -16.58 6.86
N VAL A 4 -1.46 -15.29 6.50
CA VAL A 4 -1.36 -14.22 7.48
C VAL A 4 -2.77 -13.74 7.82
N PRO A 5 -3.17 -13.79 9.11
CA PRO A 5 -4.49 -13.29 9.51
C PRO A 5 -4.68 -11.81 9.12
N GLU A 6 -5.88 -11.49 8.67
CA GLU A 6 -6.22 -10.15 8.21
C GLU A 6 -5.98 -9.07 9.26
N PHE A 7 -6.24 -9.38 10.54
CA PHE A 7 -6.02 -8.41 11.61
C PHE A 7 -4.55 -8.04 11.81
N LEU A 8 -3.62 -8.93 11.43
CA LEU A 8 -2.19 -8.64 11.46
C LEU A 8 -1.77 -7.83 10.25
N ILE A 9 -2.30 -8.13 9.08
CA ILE A 9 -2.02 -7.39 7.85
C ILE A 9 -2.44 -5.93 8.02
N LYS A 10 -3.58 -5.68 8.64
CA LYS A 10 -4.08 -4.34 8.90
C LYS A 10 -3.09 -3.48 9.69
N ARG A 11 -2.28 -4.08 10.54
CA ARG A 11 -1.30 -3.36 11.37
C ARG A 11 -0.09 -2.86 10.59
N ILE A 12 0.08 -3.32 9.35
CA ILE A 12 1.12 -2.81 8.45
C ILE A 12 0.83 -1.35 8.09
N TYR A 13 -0.43 -0.97 8.00
CA TYR A 13 -0.82 0.41 7.75
C TYR A 13 -0.45 1.30 8.94
N GLN A 14 0.24 2.41 8.66
CA GLN A 14 0.61 3.39 9.68
C GLN A 14 -0.51 4.40 9.84
N LYS A 15 -1.29 4.26 10.90
CA LYS A 15 -2.43 5.14 11.17
C LYS A 15 -1.97 6.59 11.34
N GLY A 16 -2.72 7.52 10.73
CA GLY A 16 -2.37 8.92 10.72
C GLY A 16 -1.45 9.32 9.57
N SER A 17 -1.06 8.38 8.72
CA SER A 17 -0.13 8.67 7.63
C SER A 17 -0.80 9.09 6.32
N LEU A 18 -2.12 8.94 6.21
CA LEU A 18 -2.82 9.32 4.99
C LEU A 18 -2.71 10.83 4.77
N LYS A 19 -2.27 11.22 3.58
CA LYS A 19 -2.13 12.63 3.19
C LYS A 19 -2.78 12.87 1.84
N LYS A 20 -3.41 14.03 1.71
CA LYS A 20 -3.93 14.49 0.44
C LYS A 20 -2.79 15.06 -0.40
N LEU A 21 -2.71 14.63 -1.64
CA LEU A 21 -1.82 15.21 -2.64
C LEU A 21 -2.68 15.83 -3.74
N GLU A 22 -2.06 16.67 -4.58
CA GLU A 22 -2.73 17.16 -5.78
C GLU A 22 -3.02 15.96 -6.68
N ASN A 23 -4.31 15.73 -6.97
CA ASN A 23 -4.76 14.58 -7.78
C ASN A 23 -4.32 13.22 -7.23
N GLY A 24 -4.38 13.04 -5.92
CA GLY A 24 -4.03 11.75 -5.35
C GLY A 24 -3.90 11.76 -3.85
N ALA A 25 -3.14 10.80 -3.35
CA ALA A 25 -2.89 10.64 -1.93
C ALA A 25 -1.60 9.87 -1.67
N SER A 26 -1.08 9.96 -0.46
CA SER A 26 0.01 9.11 -0.01
C SER A 26 -0.32 8.53 1.36
N LEU A 27 0.28 7.38 1.66
CA LEU A 27 0.17 6.74 2.96
C LEU A 27 1.45 5.95 3.24
N ASN A 28 1.65 5.62 4.51
CA ASN A 28 2.84 4.87 4.91
C ASN A 28 2.48 3.48 5.40
N LEU A 29 3.36 2.54 5.07
CA LEU A 29 3.30 1.16 5.51
C LEU A 29 4.58 0.83 6.25
N LYS A 30 4.49 -0.06 7.24
CA LYS A 30 5.66 -0.58 7.93
C LYS A 30 5.52 -2.09 8.07
N ASN A 31 6.53 -2.82 7.63
CA ASN A 31 6.50 -4.26 7.76
C ASN A 31 6.79 -4.67 9.19
N ILE A 32 5.79 -5.21 9.87
CA ILE A 32 5.90 -5.68 11.25
C ILE A 32 5.75 -7.20 11.35
N LEU A 33 5.61 -7.89 10.21
CA LEU A 33 5.27 -9.32 10.19
C LEU A 33 6.46 -10.23 9.95
N GLY A 34 7.46 -9.78 9.20
CA GLY A 34 8.62 -10.61 8.89
C GLY A 34 9.19 -10.30 7.50
N PRO A 35 10.15 -11.09 7.04
CA PRO A 35 10.71 -10.90 5.70
C PRO A 35 9.60 -10.90 4.66
N GLY A 36 9.63 -9.96 3.75
CA GLY A 36 8.58 -9.84 2.76
C GLY A 36 9.08 -9.38 1.41
N LEU A 37 8.41 -9.87 0.39
CA LEU A 37 8.58 -9.43 -0.99
C LEU A 37 7.22 -9.01 -1.50
N ILE A 38 7.20 -7.93 -2.26
CA ILE A 38 6.00 -7.53 -2.99
C ILE A 38 6.29 -7.79 -4.45
N SER A 39 5.56 -8.72 -5.06
CA SER A 39 5.74 -9.11 -6.45
C SER A 39 4.72 -8.46 -7.39
N GLY A 40 3.86 -7.62 -6.87
CA GLY A 40 2.91 -6.88 -7.69
C GLY A 40 1.94 -6.08 -6.85
N PHE A 41 1.37 -5.05 -7.45
CA PHE A 41 0.25 -4.29 -6.89
C PHE A 41 -0.94 -4.48 -7.81
N ASN A 42 -1.99 -5.10 -7.31
CA ASN A 42 -3.22 -5.26 -8.09
C ASN A 42 -4.01 -3.96 -8.13
N PHE A 43 -4.23 -3.36 -6.97
CA PHE A 43 -4.90 -2.06 -6.88
C PHE A 43 -4.73 -1.46 -5.48
N VAL A 44 -4.96 -0.15 -5.42
CA VAL A 44 -5.20 0.58 -4.18
C VAL A 44 -6.52 1.31 -4.35
N LYS A 45 -7.42 1.13 -3.41
CA LYS A 45 -8.71 1.80 -3.44
C LYS A 45 -8.83 2.71 -2.22
N ILE A 46 -9.13 3.98 -2.45
CA ILE A 46 -9.38 4.93 -1.38
C ILE A 46 -10.78 5.47 -1.60
N ASN A 47 -11.67 5.19 -0.65
CA ASN A 47 -13.09 5.45 -0.78
C ASN A 47 -13.62 4.73 -2.02
N ASP A 48 -14.17 5.43 -3.00
CA ASP A 48 -14.68 4.82 -4.23
C ASP A 48 -13.71 4.93 -5.40
N VAL A 49 -12.49 5.45 -5.16
CA VAL A 49 -11.51 5.65 -6.23
C VAL A 49 -10.53 4.50 -6.28
N ASN A 50 -10.49 3.80 -7.41
CA ASN A 50 -9.61 2.66 -7.63
C ASN A 50 -8.38 3.07 -8.44
N PHE A 51 -7.19 2.81 -7.88
CA PHE A 51 -5.93 3.06 -8.55
C PHE A 51 -5.32 1.73 -8.97
N THR A 52 -5.09 1.56 -10.26
CA THR A 52 -4.39 0.39 -10.78
C THR A 52 -2.88 0.59 -10.66
N ALA A 53 -2.10 -0.45 -10.94
CA ALA A 53 -0.64 -0.39 -10.84
C ALA A 53 -0.02 0.79 -11.60
N GLU A 54 -0.65 1.23 -12.70
CA GLU A 54 -0.18 2.36 -13.50
C GLU A 54 -0.11 3.67 -12.72
N ASN A 55 -0.94 3.81 -11.70
CA ASN A 55 -1.06 5.03 -10.91
C ASN A 55 -0.59 4.86 -9.47
N VAL A 56 0.19 3.82 -9.22
CA VAL A 56 0.72 3.49 -7.89
C VAL A 56 2.24 3.47 -7.93
N LYS A 57 2.86 4.12 -6.94
CA LYS A 57 4.31 4.06 -6.70
C LYS A 57 4.56 3.69 -5.26
N PHE A 58 5.62 2.95 -5.01
CA PHE A 58 6.03 2.61 -3.67
C PHE A 58 7.50 2.95 -3.48
N THR A 59 7.79 3.73 -2.45
CA THR A 59 9.16 4.14 -2.14
C THR A 59 9.56 3.53 -0.81
N THR A 60 10.63 2.78 -0.79
CA THR A 60 11.16 2.20 0.44
C THR A 60 12.69 2.11 0.34
N ASN A 61 13.34 2.35 1.45
CA ASN A 61 14.81 2.29 1.56
C ASN A 61 15.51 3.13 0.48
N GLY A 62 14.95 4.31 0.18
CA GLY A 62 15.52 5.23 -0.81
C GLY A 62 15.29 4.85 -2.27
N THR A 63 14.58 3.77 -2.55
CA THR A 63 14.29 3.31 -3.91
C THR A 63 12.81 3.48 -4.22
N GLU A 64 12.52 4.05 -5.39
CA GLU A 64 11.16 4.20 -5.89
C GLU A 64 10.84 3.06 -6.85
N TYR A 65 9.70 2.42 -6.64
CA TYR A 65 9.19 1.36 -7.49
C TYR A 65 7.87 1.80 -8.10
N LYS A 66 7.79 1.79 -9.43
CA LYS A 66 6.51 2.01 -10.11
C LYS A 66 5.71 0.72 -10.06
N GLY A 67 4.41 0.83 -9.82
CA GLY A 67 3.57 -0.36 -9.69
C GLY A 67 3.64 -1.31 -10.88
N THR A 68 3.77 -0.77 -12.09
CA THR A 68 3.87 -1.57 -13.31
C THR A 68 5.22 -2.26 -13.49
N GLU A 69 6.25 -1.84 -12.76
CA GLU A 69 7.59 -2.40 -12.86
C GLU A 69 7.86 -3.49 -11.82
N VAL A 70 6.94 -3.65 -10.87
CA VAL A 70 7.09 -4.65 -9.82
C VAL A 70 6.57 -6.00 -10.31
N SER A 71 7.39 -7.03 -10.20
CA SER A 71 7.06 -8.37 -10.65
C SER A 71 7.79 -9.40 -9.80
N GLU A 72 7.57 -10.69 -10.08
CA GLU A 72 8.32 -11.76 -9.41
C GLU A 72 9.81 -11.68 -9.73
N GLU A 73 10.15 -11.22 -10.92
CA GLU A 73 11.55 -11.06 -11.35
C GLU A 73 12.17 -9.77 -10.82
N ASN A 74 11.34 -8.78 -10.45
CA ASN A 74 11.78 -7.50 -9.93
C ASN A 74 10.90 -7.10 -8.75
N PRO A 75 10.97 -7.86 -7.63
CA PRO A 75 10.11 -7.60 -6.49
C PRO A 75 10.62 -6.43 -5.65
N VAL A 76 9.70 -5.82 -4.91
CA VAL A 76 10.08 -4.89 -3.84
C VAL A 76 10.53 -5.74 -2.65
N VAL A 77 11.74 -5.49 -2.17
CA VAL A 77 12.21 -6.09 -0.92
C VAL A 77 11.75 -5.20 0.23
N PHE A 78 10.81 -5.72 1.01
CA PHE A 78 10.19 -4.98 2.11
C PHE A 78 10.44 -5.72 3.41
N ARG A 79 11.57 -5.45 4.02
CA ARG A 79 12.07 -6.21 5.17
C ARG A 79 11.37 -5.85 6.46
N LEU A 80 11.44 -6.76 7.43
CA LEU A 80 10.92 -6.52 8.78
C LEU A 80 11.47 -5.21 9.34
N GLY A 81 10.58 -4.36 9.84
CA GLY A 81 10.93 -3.06 10.40
C GLY A 81 11.09 -1.94 9.37
N GLN A 82 11.09 -2.27 8.09
CA GLN A 82 11.24 -1.31 7.01
C GLN A 82 9.93 -0.56 6.80
N SER A 83 10.04 0.75 6.58
CA SER A 83 8.88 1.59 6.24
C SER A 83 8.90 1.94 4.77
N GLY A 84 7.73 2.19 4.22
CA GLY A 84 7.61 2.63 2.84
C GLY A 84 6.42 3.57 2.66
N THR A 85 6.47 4.36 1.60
CA THR A 85 5.42 5.30 1.24
C THR A 85 4.77 4.87 -0.06
N LEU A 86 3.46 4.70 -0.01
CA LEU A 86 2.65 4.37 -1.17
C LEU A 86 2.03 5.67 -1.69
N ILE A 87 2.18 5.93 -2.97
CA ILE A 87 1.71 7.15 -3.62
C ILE A 87 0.75 6.77 -4.73
N MET A 88 -0.45 7.31 -4.67
CA MET A 88 -1.48 7.14 -5.71
C MET A 88 -1.69 8.47 -6.42
N THR A 89 -1.73 8.43 -7.75
CA THR A 89 -1.88 9.63 -8.58
C THR A 89 -2.96 9.45 -9.63
N GLY A 90 -3.48 10.56 -10.12
CA GLY A 90 -4.40 10.59 -11.25
C GLY A 90 -5.82 11.02 -10.92
N GLN A 91 -6.21 11.03 -9.65
CA GLN A 91 -7.56 11.44 -9.26
C GLN A 91 -7.61 11.78 -7.77
N ASP A 92 -8.36 12.80 -7.41
CA ASP A 92 -8.64 13.13 -6.02
C ASP A 92 -9.46 11.99 -5.40
N CYS A 93 -9.10 11.57 -4.19
CA CYS A 93 -9.68 10.39 -3.58
C CYS A 93 -9.98 10.52 -2.09
N VAL A 94 -9.37 11.46 -1.39
CA VAL A 94 -9.56 11.61 0.05
C VAL A 94 -10.63 12.64 0.37
N VAL A 95 -11.29 12.43 1.50
CA VAL A 95 -12.33 13.34 2.00
C VAL A 95 -11.99 13.74 3.43
N GLU A 96 -12.58 14.81 3.90
CA GLU A 96 -12.48 15.15 5.31
C GLU A 96 -13.26 14.12 6.12
N GLY A 97 -12.71 13.73 7.25
CA GLY A 97 -13.30 12.69 8.09
C GLY A 97 -12.72 11.32 7.80
N THR A 98 -13.53 10.31 7.87
CA THR A 98 -13.10 8.91 7.72
C THR A 98 -12.91 8.53 6.26
N ASN A 99 -11.72 7.99 5.96
CA ASN A 99 -11.38 7.46 4.64
C ASN A 99 -11.17 5.95 4.74
N LYS A 100 -11.70 5.21 3.78
CA LYS A 100 -11.54 3.76 3.71
C LYS A 100 -10.44 3.43 2.71
N ILE A 101 -9.54 2.54 3.11
CA ILE A 101 -8.36 2.19 2.33
C ILE A 101 -8.35 0.68 2.12
N ILE A 102 -8.21 0.25 0.87
CA ILE A 102 -8.01 -1.16 0.53
C ILE A 102 -6.78 -1.24 -0.35
N ILE A 103 -5.82 -2.07 0.06
CA ILE A 103 -4.61 -2.31 -0.74
C ILE A 103 -4.56 -3.79 -1.03
N GLU A 104 -4.45 -4.15 -2.30
CA GLU A 104 -4.26 -5.54 -2.69
C GLU A 104 -2.93 -5.67 -3.43
N ALA A 105 -2.05 -6.48 -2.86
CA ALA A 105 -0.72 -6.71 -3.39
C ALA A 105 -0.47 -8.21 -3.52
N LEU A 106 0.60 -8.56 -4.23
CA LEU A 106 1.02 -9.94 -4.44
C LEU A 106 2.29 -10.22 -3.66
N ASN A 107 2.34 -11.39 -3.04
CA ASN A 107 3.52 -11.92 -2.37
C ASN A 107 3.80 -13.30 -2.97
N PRO A 108 5.05 -13.64 -3.32
CA PRO A 108 5.35 -14.91 -3.98
C PRO A 108 4.94 -16.15 -3.18
N GLU A 109 4.95 -16.06 -1.85
CA GLU A 109 4.59 -17.19 -0.99
C GLU A 109 3.12 -17.20 -0.60
N ALA A 110 2.60 -16.04 -0.20
CA ALA A 110 1.24 -15.94 0.31
C ALA A 110 0.19 -15.71 -0.79
N GLY A 111 0.61 -15.36 -2.00
CA GLY A 111 -0.29 -15.02 -3.08
C GLY A 111 -0.89 -13.63 -2.91
N VAL A 112 -2.19 -13.52 -2.98
CA VAL A 112 -2.89 -12.23 -2.82
C VAL A 112 -2.94 -11.85 -1.34
N VAL A 113 -2.45 -10.65 -1.04
CA VAL A 113 -2.50 -10.07 0.30
C VAL A 113 -3.35 -8.81 0.24
N ARG A 114 -4.41 -8.78 1.04
CA ARG A 114 -5.33 -7.64 1.08
C ARG A 114 -5.27 -6.97 2.45
N LEU A 115 -5.08 -5.65 2.43
CA LEU A 115 -5.09 -4.82 3.61
C LEU A 115 -6.33 -3.91 3.55
N ASN A 116 -7.12 -3.93 4.63
CA ASN A 116 -8.26 -3.03 4.80
C ASN A 116 -7.99 -2.15 6.01
N ALA A 117 -8.06 -0.84 5.83
CA ALA A 117 -7.82 0.10 6.90
C ALA A 117 -8.74 1.31 6.77
N GLU A 118 -8.82 2.08 7.84
CA GLU A 118 -9.51 3.36 7.85
C GLU A 118 -8.59 4.39 8.49
N ASP A 119 -8.66 5.63 8.03
CA ASP A 119 -7.92 6.72 8.62
C ASP A 119 -8.76 8.00 8.58
N ILE A 120 -8.47 8.89 9.51
CA ILE A 120 -9.20 10.15 9.63
C ILE A 120 -8.31 11.28 9.15
N LEU A 121 -8.86 12.11 8.27
CA LEU A 121 -8.14 13.23 7.71
C LEU A 121 -8.87 14.53 8.03
N THR A 122 -8.11 15.51 8.52
CA THR A 122 -8.60 16.87 8.70
C THR A 122 -7.99 17.74 7.61
N LEU A 123 -8.83 18.26 6.74
CA LEU A 123 -8.39 19.06 5.59
C LEU A 123 -8.45 20.55 5.88
#